data_3dd40527ef3c457249104f5b31fbbd72
#
_entry.id   3dd40527ef3c457249104f5b31fbbd72
#
_cell.length_a   1.000
_cell.length_b   1.000
_cell.length_c   1.000
_cell.angle_alpha   90.00
_cell.angle_beta   90.00
_cell.angle_gamma   90.00
#
_symmetry.space_group_name_H-M   'P 1'
#
loop_
_entity.id
_entity.type
_entity.pdbx_description
1 polymer ?
#
loop_
_entity_poly.entity_id
_entity_poly.type
_entity_poly.pdbx_seq_one_letter_code
_entity_poly.pdbx_strand_id
1 'polypeptide(L)'
;PVPGSPLNGSEQVVMAINKDNTCFVAPTPTFQATCTIGEQATVIQHINRLRAPAAANSSPDDFVLYTDLYDTSTHTDGGLEVSLEVKDDTIRPGGAMTGKVTAVTTAGNAPLKAGTVVLSATDKAKAPLAGLKVGDTVSLDFAFQDERWANVAFSFGGSAILAQDGQLAALPDDSLYRNRNPRTAMGFRADNSIVWMTVDG
;
A
#
# COMPACT_ATOMS: atom_id res chain seq x y z
N PRO A 1 -6.12 -7.74 3.27
CA PRO A 1 -4.76 -7.40 3.67
C PRO A 1 -4.39 -6.07 3.05
N VAL A 2 -3.99 -5.09 3.86
CA VAL A 2 -3.53 -3.80 3.37
C VAL A 2 -2.19 -4.04 2.65
N PRO A 3 -2.04 -3.66 1.36
CA PRO A 3 -0.74 -3.73 0.71
C PRO A 3 0.22 -2.76 1.40
N GLY A 4 1.37 -3.25 1.84
CA GLY A 4 2.44 -2.33 2.18
C GLY A 4 3.06 -2.41 3.55
N SER A 5 3.17 -3.61 4.15
CA SER A 5 4.24 -3.83 5.11
C SER A 5 5.39 -4.54 4.38
N PRO A 6 6.57 -3.93 4.20
CA PRO A 6 7.71 -4.67 3.70
C PRO A 6 8.08 -5.71 4.75
N LEU A 7 7.78 -6.97 4.46
CA LEU A 7 8.36 -8.06 5.22
C LEU A 7 9.87 -8.07 4.94
N ASN A 8 10.62 -7.48 5.85
CA ASN A 8 12.06 -7.64 6.02
C ASN A 8 12.93 -7.64 4.75
N GLY A 9 12.97 -6.53 3.98
CA GLY A 9 14.13 -6.18 3.15
C GLY A 9 14.53 -7.12 2.01
N SER A 10 13.82 -8.20 1.74
CA SER A 10 14.01 -9.05 0.57
C SER A 10 13.08 -8.59 -0.55
N GLU A 11 13.58 -8.48 -1.75
CA GLU A 11 12.76 -8.28 -2.94
C GLU A 11 11.72 -9.38 -2.99
N GLN A 12 10.47 -9.02 -2.78
CA GLN A 12 9.37 -9.96 -2.84
C GLN A 12 8.93 -10.08 -4.29
N VAL A 13 8.77 -11.32 -4.72
CA VAL A 13 8.22 -11.66 -6.03
C VAL A 13 6.79 -12.12 -5.82
N VAL A 14 5.91 -11.70 -6.69
CA VAL A 14 4.50 -12.06 -6.64
C VAL A 14 4.11 -12.74 -7.94
N MET A 15 3.52 -13.93 -7.82
CA MET A 15 2.78 -14.56 -8.90
C MET A 15 1.34 -14.04 -8.86
N ALA A 16 0.86 -13.52 -9.97
CA ALA A 16 -0.48 -12.97 -10.11
C ALA A 16 -1.30 -13.76 -11.14
N ILE A 17 -2.59 -13.90 -10.87
CA ILE A 17 -3.59 -14.50 -11.74
C ILE A 17 -4.64 -13.44 -12.03
N ASN A 18 -4.81 -13.08 -13.29
CA ASN A 18 -5.78 -12.11 -13.74
C ASN A 18 -7.20 -12.69 -13.78
N LYS A 19 -8.20 -11.82 -13.87
CA LYS A 19 -9.63 -12.19 -14.01
C LYS A 19 -9.93 -13.03 -15.26
N ASP A 20 -9.09 -12.92 -16.29
CA ASP A 20 -9.16 -13.72 -17.52
C ASP A 20 -8.34 -15.03 -17.46
N ASN A 21 -7.84 -15.39 -16.28
CA ASN A 21 -6.97 -16.55 -16.01
C ASN A 21 -5.58 -16.48 -16.65
N THR A 22 -5.15 -15.36 -17.19
CA THR A 22 -3.74 -15.19 -17.56
C THR A 22 -2.89 -15.00 -16.30
N CYS A 23 -1.63 -15.46 -16.34
CA CYS A 23 -0.71 -15.42 -15.21
C CYS A 23 0.53 -14.60 -15.55
N PHE A 24 1.09 -13.94 -14.55
CA PHE A 24 2.40 -13.32 -14.64
C PHE A 24 3.14 -13.35 -13.30
N VAL A 25 4.46 -13.18 -13.35
CA VAL A 25 5.32 -12.98 -12.17
C VAL A 25 5.96 -11.61 -12.29
N ALA A 26 5.97 -10.88 -11.18
CA ALA A 26 6.56 -9.55 -11.11
C ALA A 26 7.03 -9.25 -9.67
N PRO A 27 7.92 -8.26 -9.48
CA PRO A 27 8.17 -7.71 -8.14
C PRO A 27 6.87 -7.26 -7.48
N THR A 28 6.87 -7.18 -6.15
CA THR A 28 5.73 -6.65 -5.39
C THR A 28 5.35 -5.28 -5.94
N PRO A 29 4.09 -5.09 -6.33
CA PRO A 29 3.67 -3.83 -6.95
C PRO A 29 3.72 -2.68 -5.94
N THR A 30 4.11 -1.51 -6.40
CA THR A 30 3.93 -0.27 -5.64
C THR A 30 2.48 0.17 -5.78
N PHE A 31 1.77 0.17 -4.65
CA PHE A 31 0.43 0.73 -4.55
C PHE A 31 0.53 2.20 -4.15
N GLN A 32 -0.13 3.07 -4.88
CA GLN A 32 -0.07 4.50 -4.68
C GLN A 32 -1.45 5.06 -4.38
N ALA A 33 -1.52 5.91 -3.37
CA ALA A 33 -2.67 6.76 -3.12
C ALA A 33 -2.30 8.20 -3.54
N THR A 34 -3.23 8.89 -4.18
CA THR A 34 -3.09 10.29 -4.58
C THR A 34 -4.21 11.11 -3.97
N CYS A 35 -3.85 12.22 -3.34
CA CYS A 35 -4.79 13.21 -2.79
C CYS A 35 -4.88 14.37 -3.77
N THR A 36 -6.10 14.71 -4.21
CA THR A 36 -6.36 15.84 -5.10
C THR A 36 -7.23 16.88 -4.39
N ILE A 37 -6.74 18.12 -4.33
CA ILE A 37 -7.41 19.27 -3.74
C ILE A 37 -7.45 20.38 -4.81
N GLY A 38 -8.65 20.70 -5.30
CA GLY A 38 -8.78 21.55 -6.49
C GLY A 38 -8.11 20.91 -7.70
N GLU A 39 -7.11 21.57 -8.26
CA GLU A 39 -6.31 21.06 -9.40
C GLU A 39 -4.97 20.43 -8.97
N GLN A 40 -4.65 20.50 -7.69
CA GLN A 40 -3.36 20.00 -7.17
C GLN A 40 -3.46 18.54 -6.72
N ALA A 41 -2.71 17.66 -7.38
CA ALA A 41 -2.55 16.26 -7.00
C ALA A 41 -1.24 16.06 -6.22
N THR A 42 -1.30 15.32 -5.11
CA THR A 42 -0.15 15.02 -4.25
C THR A 42 -0.17 13.53 -3.89
N VAL A 43 0.98 12.87 -4.03
CA VAL A 43 1.13 11.47 -3.65
C VAL A 43 1.12 11.34 -2.13
N ILE A 44 0.30 10.42 -1.64
CA ILE A 44 0.30 9.98 -0.25
C ILE A 44 1.35 8.88 -0.12
N GLN A 45 2.33 9.08 0.76
CA GLN A 45 3.49 8.19 0.86
C GLN A 45 3.15 6.84 1.51
N HIS A 46 2.21 6.85 2.46
CA HIS A 46 1.89 5.66 3.25
C HIS A 46 0.40 5.56 3.56
N ILE A 47 -0.07 4.31 3.74
CA ILE A 47 -1.43 4.01 4.17
C ILE A 47 -1.36 3.15 5.43
N ASN A 48 -2.10 3.53 6.48
CA ASN A 48 -2.21 2.78 7.73
C ASN A 48 -0.85 2.37 8.32
N ARG A 49 0.08 3.33 8.37
CA ARG A 49 1.39 3.19 8.98
C ARG A 49 1.61 4.30 9.99
N LEU A 50 2.28 4.03 11.09
CA LEU A 50 2.63 5.07 12.05
C LEU A 50 3.41 6.19 11.34
N ARG A 51 2.86 7.40 11.38
CA ARG A 51 3.52 8.60 10.86
C ARG A 51 4.73 8.96 11.72
N ALA A 52 5.78 9.44 11.09
CA ALA A 52 6.92 9.97 11.81
C ALA A 52 6.51 11.08 12.79
N PRO A 53 7.13 11.16 13.99
CA PRO A 53 6.82 12.20 14.96
C PRO A 53 7.03 13.61 14.39
N ALA A 54 6.16 14.54 14.74
CA ALA A 54 6.32 15.95 14.42
C ALA A 54 7.37 16.59 15.34
N ALA A 55 8.65 16.25 15.18
CA ALA A 55 9.72 16.84 15.98
C ALA A 55 9.99 18.29 15.56
N ALA A 56 10.30 19.16 16.53
CA ALA A 56 10.38 20.61 16.34
C ALA A 56 11.42 21.10 15.32
N ASN A 57 12.43 20.29 14.96
CA ASN A 57 13.55 20.74 14.12
C ASN A 57 14.00 19.79 13.00
N SER A 58 13.37 18.66 12.80
CA SER A 58 13.75 17.69 11.74
C SER A 58 12.74 16.56 11.56
N SER A 59 11.45 16.86 11.52
CA SER A 59 10.47 15.85 11.13
C SER A 59 10.72 15.48 9.67
N PRO A 60 10.82 14.19 9.33
CA PRO A 60 10.78 13.81 7.94
C PRO A 60 9.44 14.24 7.33
N ASP A 61 9.47 14.73 6.09
CA ASP A 61 8.28 14.97 5.30
C ASP A 61 7.49 13.65 5.19
N ASP A 62 6.43 13.50 5.94
CA ASP A 62 5.64 12.26 5.97
C ASP A 62 4.16 12.58 5.73
N PHE A 63 3.54 11.89 4.77
CA PHE A 63 2.14 12.03 4.41
C PHE A 63 1.47 10.66 4.44
N VAL A 64 0.55 10.46 5.38
CA VAL A 64 -0.10 9.18 5.66
C VAL A 64 -1.62 9.33 5.56
N LEU A 65 -2.26 8.35 4.93
CA LEU A 65 -3.70 8.13 4.96
C LEU A 65 -4.02 7.08 6.00
N TYR A 66 -4.90 7.39 6.93
CA TYR A 66 -5.44 6.46 7.92
C TYR A 66 -6.90 6.13 7.66
N THR A 67 -7.25 4.87 7.84
CA THR A 67 -8.63 4.36 7.89
C THR A 67 -8.89 3.72 9.25
N ASP A 68 -10.12 3.33 9.52
CA ASP A 68 -10.53 2.59 10.72
C ASP A 68 -9.90 1.18 10.85
N LEU A 69 -9.29 0.68 9.77
CA LEU A 69 -8.50 -0.56 9.80
C LEU A 69 -7.14 -0.41 10.49
N TYR A 70 -6.70 0.81 10.75
CA TYR A 70 -5.44 1.06 11.45
C TYR A 70 -5.59 0.87 12.97
N ASP A 71 -6.48 1.63 13.58
CA ASP A 71 -6.81 1.58 15.00
C ASP A 71 -8.01 2.51 15.26
N THR A 72 -8.30 2.81 16.52
CA THR A 72 -9.35 3.76 16.95
C THR A 72 -8.93 5.23 16.82
N SER A 73 -7.62 5.49 16.65
CA SER A 73 -7.06 6.83 16.39
C SER A 73 -5.76 6.73 15.59
N THR A 74 -5.25 7.84 15.10
CA THR A 74 -4.00 7.91 14.34
C THR A 74 -2.75 7.69 15.19
N HIS A 75 -2.84 7.77 16.52
CA HIS A 75 -1.74 7.70 17.49
C HIS A 75 -0.56 8.62 17.17
N THR A 76 -0.82 9.72 16.47
CA THR A 76 0.20 10.69 16.10
C THR A 76 0.38 11.76 17.18
N ASP A 77 1.56 12.38 17.20
CA ASP A 77 1.86 13.54 18.01
C ASP A 77 2.06 14.76 17.10
N GLY A 78 1.19 15.76 17.21
CA GLY A 78 1.22 16.97 16.39
C GLY A 78 1.08 16.74 14.88
N GLY A 79 1.62 17.65 14.08
CA GLY A 79 1.47 17.65 12.62
C GLY A 79 0.20 18.36 12.16
N LEU A 80 -0.24 18.10 10.95
CA LEU A 80 -1.52 18.56 10.42
C LEU A 80 -2.36 17.35 10.05
N GLU A 81 -3.54 17.24 10.65
CA GLU A 81 -4.49 16.17 10.38
C GLU A 81 -5.81 16.72 9.88
N VAL A 82 -6.30 16.12 8.80
CA VAL A 82 -7.58 16.46 8.16
C VAL A 82 -8.45 15.23 8.15
N SER A 83 -9.55 15.25 8.92
CA SER A 83 -10.53 14.18 8.91
C SER A 83 -11.54 14.39 7.79
N LEU A 84 -11.80 13.33 7.03
CA LEU A 84 -12.72 13.31 5.91
C LEU A 84 -13.84 12.32 6.19
N GLU A 85 -15.08 12.75 6.04
CA GLU A 85 -16.22 11.85 5.94
C GLU A 85 -16.31 11.32 4.51
N VAL A 86 -16.37 9.99 4.35
CA VAL A 86 -16.44 9.31 3.06
C VAL A 86 -17.62 8.34 3.05
N LYS A 87 -18.21 8.08 1.87
CA LYS A 87 -19.33 7.14 1.73
C LYS A 87 -18.86 5.68 1.67
N ASP A 88 -17.72 5.44 1.05
CA ASP A 88 -17.07 4.14 0.95
C ASP A 88 -15.59 4.37 1.30
N ASP A 89 -15.15 3.79 2.40
CA ASP A 89 -13.77 3.87 2.91
C ASP A 89 -12.91 2.68 2.46
N THR A 90 -13.43 1.87 1.54
CA THR A 90 -12.72 0.71 1.01
C THR A 90 -11.62 1.13 0.04
N ILE A 91 -10.37 0.93 0.44
CA ILE A 91 -9.21 1.14 -0.42
C ILE A 91 -9.03 -0.07 -1.34
N ARG A 92 -9.09 0.15 -2.65
CA ARG A 92 -8.89 -0.87 -3.68
C ARG A 92 -8.20 -0.30 -4.92
N PRO A 93 -7.41 -1.11 -5.65
CA PRO A 93 -6.80 -0.68 -6.90
C PRO A 93 -7.84 -0.21 -7.92
N GLY A 94 -7.57 0.92 -8.58
CA GLY A 94 -8.51 1.55 -9.51
C GLY A 94 -9.74 2.17 -8.83
N GLY A 95 -9.77 2.20 -7.49
CA GLY A 95 -10.81 2.86 -6.73
C GLY A 95 -10.52 4.35 -6.55
N ALA A 96 -11.59 5.10 -6.33
CA ALA A 96 -11.54 6.50 -5.94
C ALA A 96 -12.54 6.75 -4.81
N MET A 97 -12.23 7.68 -3.93
CA MET A 97 -13.18 8.16 -2.94
C MET A 97 -13.15 9.68 -2.88
N THR A 98 -14.29 10.26 -2.56
CA THR A 98 -14.43 11.68 -2.33
C THR A 98 -14.85 11.88 -0.88
N GLY A 99 -14.06 12.65 -0.15
CA GLY A 99 -14.32 12.95 1.25
C GLY A 99 -14.64 14.42 1.47
N LYS A 100 -15.53 14.69 2.42
CA LYS A 100 -15.84 16.03 2.93
C LYS A 100 -15.05 16.27 4.21
N VAL A 101 -14.34 17.37 4.29
CA VAL A 101 -13.57 17.74 5.50
C VAL A 101 -14.53 17.97 6.67
N THR A 102 -14.32 17.23 7.75
CA THR A 102 -15.12 17.34 9.00
C THR A 102 -14.33 17.96 10.15
N ALA A 103 -13.01 17.81 10.14
CA ALA A 103 -12.13 18.43 11.14
C ALA A 103 -10.74 18.70 10.56
N VAL A 104 -10.09 19.73 11.07
CA VAL A 104 -8.69 20.06 10.82
C VAL A 104 -8.04 20.32 12.17
N THR A 105 -6.95 19.63 12.50
CA THR A 105 -6.27 19.76 13.78
C THR A 105 -4.75 19.70 13.62
N THR A 106 -4.05 20.34 14.52
CA THR A 106 -2.58 20.26 14.64
C THR A 106 -2.14 19.52 15.91
N ALA A 107 -3.09 19.06 16.71
CA ALA A 107 -2.79 18.35 17.96
C ALA A 107 -2.34 16.90 17.74
N GLY A 108 -2.66 16.33 16.60
CA GLY A 108 -2.48 14.89 16.34
C GLY A 108 -3.59 14.05 16.96
N ASN A 109 -3.42 12.74 16.91
CA ASN A 109 -4.29 11.73 17.52
C ASN A 109 -5.77 11.82 17.11
N ALA A 110 -6.04 12.11 15.83
CA ALA A 110 -7.40 12.19 15.32
C ALA A 110 -8.11 10.82 15.44
N PRO A 111 -9.41 10.81 15.84
CA PRO A 111 -10.17 9.58 15.95
C PRO A 111 -10.46 8.95 14.58
N LEU A 112 -10.40 7.61 14.54
CA LEU A 112 -10.72 6.79 13.36
C LEU A 112 -11.99 5.99 13.63
N LYS A 113 -12.90 5.96 12.67
CA LYS A 113 -14.15 5.20 12.70
C LYS A 113 -14.63 4.93 11.28
N ALA A 114 -15.47 3.93 11.12
CA ALA A 114 -16.09 3.59 9.83
C ALA A 114 -16.70 4.83 9.14
N GLY A 115 -16.50 4.96 7.85
CA GLY A 115 -16.92 6.11 7.06
C GLY A 115 -16.07 7.37 7.28
N THR A 116 -14.91 7.24 7.93
CA THR A 116 -13.97 8.35 8.15
C THR A 116 -12.56 7.93 7.78
N VAL A 117 -11.86 8.78 7.04
CA VAL A 117 -10.41 8.66 6.80
C VAL A 117 -9.70 9.92 7.28
N VAL A 118 -8.44 9.80 7.64
CA VAL A 118 -7.63 10.93 8.12
C VAL A 118 -6.38 11.06 7.26
N LEU A 119 -6.17 12.24 6.70
CA LEU A 119 -4.92 12.66 6.06
C LEU A 119 -4.05 13.30 7.13
N SER A 120 -2.86 12.76 7.35
CA SER A 120 -1.94 13.20 8.39
C SER A 120 -0.57 13.52 7.81
N ALA A 121 -0.07 14.73 8.01
CA ALA A 121 1.17 15.20 7.40
C ALA A 121 2.08 15.95 8.37
N THR A 122 3.40 15.84 8.13
CA THR A 122 4.44 16.60 8.84
C THR A 122 5.24 17.45 7.89
N ASP A 123 5.89 18.46 8.46
CA ASP A 123 6.80 19.40 7.82
C ASP A 123 6.31 19.88 6.44
N LYS A 124 7.05 19.73 5.35
CA LYS A 124 6.66 20.21 4.01
C LYS A 124 5.46 19.44 3.43
N ALA A 125 5.26 18.20 3.84
CA ALA A 125 4.11 17.40 3.41
C ALA A 125 2.76 17.99 3.89
N LYS A 126 2.76 18.94 4.83
CA LYS A 126 1.56 19.70 5.24
C LYS A 126 1.05 20.67 4.17
N ALA A 127 1.92 21.12 3.26
CA ALA A 127 1.60 22.18 2.32
C ALA A 127 0.30 21.97 1.53
N PRO A 128 0.03 20.77 0.95
CA PRO A 128 -1.22 20.51 0.24
C PRO A 128 -2.47 20.64 1.12
N LEU A 129 -2.35 20.36 2.42
CA LEU A 129 -3.46 20.34 3.37
C LEU A 129 -3.70 21.69 4.06
N ALA A 130 -2.73 22.60 4.02
CA ALA A 130 -2.69 23.80 4.89
C ALA A 130 -3.86 24.78 4.66
N GLY A 131 -4.49 24.76 3.50
CA GLY A 131 -5.61 25.63 3.17
C GLY A 131 -7.00 25.03 3.41
N LEU A 132 -7.08 23.76 3.78
CA LEU A 132 -8.35 23.04 3.92
C LEU A 132 -9.13 23.52 5.14
N LYS A 133 -10.45 23.59 4.98
CA LYS A 133 -11.42 23.98 6.01
C LYS A 133 -12.56 22.96 6.06
N VAL A 134 -13.22 22.90 7.19
CA VAL A 134 -14.46 22.11 7.34
C VAL A 134 -15.45 22.46 6.24
N GLY A 135 -15.95 21.44 5.54
CA GLY A 135 -16.85 21.56 4.42
C GLY A 135 -16.19 21.44 3.04
N ASP A 136 -14.87 21.60 2.94
CA ASP A 136 -14.14 21.40 1.69
C ASP A 136 -14.22 19.93 1.22
N THR A 137 -13.97 19.72 -0.07
CA THR A 137 -13.97 18.40 -0.70
C THR A 137 -12.57 18.00 -1.11
N VAL A 138 -12.20 16.75 -0.84
CA VAL A 138 -10.92 16.14 -1.21
C VAL A 138 -11.20 14.86 -1.99
N SER A 139 -10.49 14.65 -3.09
CA SER A 139 -10.54 13.41 -3.85
C SER A 139 -9.30 12.56 -3.57
N LEU A 140 -9.51 11.26 -3.43
CA LEU A 140 -8.46 10.27 -3.21
C LEU A 140 -8.56 9.20 -4.29
N ASP A 141 -7.47 8.93 -4.99
CA ASP A 141 -7.37 7.92 -6.04
C ASP A 141 -6.35 6.86 -5.64
N PHE A 142 -6.66 5.60 -5.98
CA PHE A 142 -5.85 4.45 -5.57
C PHE A 142 -5.49 3.61 -6.79
N ALA A 143 -4.19 3.46 -7.07
CA ALA A 143 -3.72 2.70 -8.21
C ALA A 143 -2.43 1.93 -7.90
N PHE A 144 -2.19 0.86 -8.64
CA PHE A 144 -0.83 0.35 -8.77
C PHE A 144 -0.08 1.15 -9.84
N GLN A 145 1.22 1.37 -9.66
CA GLN A 145 2.06 2.01 -10.67
C GLN A 145 2.19 1.16 -11.95
N ASP A 146 2.08 -0.15 -11.83
CA ASP A 146 2.04 -1.09 -12.95
C ASP A 146 0.57 -1.49 -13.21
N GLU A 147 0.04 -1.06 -14.34
CA GLU A 147 -1.37 -1.26 -14.73
C GLU A 147 -1.79 -2.72 -14.83
N ARG A 148 -0.85 -3.66 -15.04
CA ARG A 148 -1.16 -5.11 -15.06
C ARG A 148 -1.87 -5.56 -13.79
N TRP A 149 -1.58 -4.92 -12.64
CA TRP A 149 -2.17 -5.26 -11.35
C TRP A 149 -3.63 -4.87 -11.19
N ALA A 150 -4.16 -3.98 -12.04
CA ALA A 150 -5.57 -3.58 -11.99
C ALA A 150 -6.55 -4.74 -12.31
N ASN A 151 -6.09 -5.73 -13.06
CA ASN A 151 -6.89 -6.90 -13.47
C ASN A 151 -6.65 -8.15 -12.65
N VAL A 152 -5.79 -8.10 -11.64
CA VAL A 152 -5.46 -9.25 -10.80
C VAL A 152 -6.65 -9.67 -9.96
N ALA A 153 -6.98 -10.97 -10.02
CA ALA A 153 -7.99 -11.60 -9.18
C ALA A 153 -7.38 -12.25 -7.93
N PHE A 154 -6.22 -12.90 -8.10
CA PHE A 154 -5.49 -13.57 -7.01
C PHE A 154 -3.99 -13.32 -7.13
N SER A 155 -3.30 -13.30 -6.00
CA SER A 155 -1.85 -13.18 -5.97
C SER A 155 -1.23 -13.97 -4.83
N PHE A 156 0.00 -14.44 -5.04
CA PHE A 156 0.77 -15.23 -4.10
C PHE A 156 2.17 -14.65 -3.99
N GLY A 157 2.57 -14.23 -2.79
CA GLY A 157 3.92 -13.73 -2.53
C GLY A 157 4.93 -14.87 -2.41
N GLY A 158 6.12 -14.65 -2.95
CA GLY A 158 7.27 -15.54 -2.86
C GLY A 158 8.56 -14.77 -2.57
N SER A 159 9.60 -15.49 -2.21
CA SER A 159 10.90 -14.90 -1.89
C SER A 159 11.84 -14.83 -3.10
N ALA A 160 11.66 -15.69 -4.10
CA ALA A 160 12.50 -15.73 -5.29
C ALA A 160 11.79 -16.36 -6.49
N ILE A 161 12.26 -16.01 -7.68
CA ILE A 161 11.94 -16.71 -8.92
C ILE A 161 12.90 -17.91 -9.03
N LEU A 162 12.35 -19.11 -9.13
CA LEU A 162 13.13 -20.35 -9.30
C LEU A 162 13.41 -20.68 -10.77
N ALA A 163 12.46 -20.37 -11.63
CA ALA A 163 12.55 -20.56 -13.08
C ALA A 163 11.74 -19.50 -13.81
N GLN A 164 12.24 -19.05 -14.95
CA GLN A 164 11.56 -18.12 -15.84
C GLN A 164 11.85 -18.53 -17.29
N ASP A 165 10.83 -18.49 -18.15
CA ASP A 165 10.94 -18.81 -19.59
C ASP A 165 11.62 -20.17 -19.85
N GLY A 166 11.32 -21.16 -19.01
CA GLY A 166 11.89 -22.51 -19.10
C GLY A 166 13.35 -22.64 -18.65
N GLN A 167 13.94 -21.59 -18.10
CA GLN A 167 15.31 -21.59 -17.59
C GLN A 167 15.33 -21.46 -16.06
N LEU A 168 16.29 -22.13 -15.41
CA LEU A 168 16.52 -21.97 -13.99
C LEU A 168 17.09 -20.58 -13.69
N ALA A 169 16.53 -19.90 -12.69
CA ALA A 169 17.05 -18.63 -12.24
C ALA A 169 18.30 -18.81 -11.34
N ALA A 170 19.20 -17.86 -11.39
CA ALA A 170 20.31 -17.79 -10.43
C ALA A 170 19.76 -17.40 -9.05
N LEU A 171 19.85 -18.29 -8.08
CA LEU A 171 19.41 -18.01 -6.72
C LEU A 171 20.54 -17.32 -5.92
N PRO A 172 20.19 -16.46 -4.97
CA PRO A 172 21.15 -15.88 -4.04
C PRO A 172 21.92 -16.97 -3.28
N ASP A 173 23.19 -16.72 -3.02
CA ASP A 173 24.06 -17.62 -2.26
C ASP A 173 23.86 -17.41 -0.76
N ASP A 174 22.75 -17.89 -0.25
CA ASP A 174 22.28 -17.66 1.09
C ASP A 174 21.77 -18.96 1.73
N SER A 175 21.83 -19.05 3.06
CA SER A 175 21.42 -20.21 3.84
C SER A 175 19.95 -20.57 3.62
N LEU A 176 19.09 -19.60 3.31
CA LEU A 176 17.70 -19.84 2.99
C LEU A 176 17.55 -20.81 1.80
N TYR A 177 18.40 -20.69 0.77
CA TYR A 177 18.32 -21.52 -0.43
C TYR A 177 19.21 -22.78 -0.37
N ARG A 178 20.29 -22.74 0.43
CA ARG A 178 21.23 -23.87 0.56
C ARG A 178 20.79 -24.96 1.52
N ASN A 179 20.13 -24.59 2.60
CA ASN A 179 19.74 -25.56 3.63
C ASN A 179 18.54 -26.40 3.21
N ARG A 180 18.57 -27.67 3.61
CA ARG A 180 17.41 -28.54 3.48
C ARG A 180 16.35 -28.09 4.48
N ASN A 181 15.22 -27.67 3.95
CA ASN A 181 14.03 -27.26 4.72
C ASN A 181 12.80 -27.59 3.87
N PRO A 182 11.64 -27.79 4.48
CA PRO A 182 10.39 -27.88 3.75
C PRO A 182 10.17 -26.63 2.89
N ARG A 183 9.73 -26.81 1.65
CA ARG A 183 9.52 -25.72 0.69
C ARG A 183 8.20 -25.89 -0.04
N THR A 184 7.61 -24.77 -0.39
CA THR A 184 6.50 -24.68 -1.31
C THR A 184 6.88 -23.76 -2.46
N ALA A 185 6.62 -24.17 -3.68
CA ALA A 185 6.75 -23.34 -4.86
C ALA A 185 5.46 -23.34 -5.66
N MET A 186 5.16 -22.21 -6.26
CA MET A 186 4.06 -22.06 -7.21
C MET A 186 4.58 -21.50 -8.52
N GLY A 187 3.95 -21.86 -9.60
CA GLY A 187 4.26 -21.37 -10.93
C GLY A 187 3.14 -21.65 -11.92
N PHE A 188 3.36 -21.28 -13.15
CA PHE A 188 2.42 -21.54 -14.24
C PHE A 188 3.18 -21.90 -15.53
N ARG A 189 2.50 -22.59 -16.41
CA ARG A 189 3.00 -22.95 -17.76
C ARG A 189 2.52 -21.93 -18.79
N ALA A 190 3.02 -22.07 -20.02
CA ALA A 190 2.63 -21.21 -21.14
C ALA A 190 1.12 -21.25 -21.46
N ASP A 191 0.44 -22.31 -21.08
CA ASP A 191 -1.02 -22.48 -21.22
C ASP A 191 -1.80 -21.94 -20.00
N ASN A 192 -1.13 -21.21 -19.08
CA ASN A 192 -1.64 -20.72 -17.81
C ASN A 192 -2.07 -21.80 -16.79
N SER A 193 -1.75 -23.08 -17.03
CA SER A 193 -1.99 -24.12 -16.02
C SER A 193 -1.08 -23.88 -14.80
N ILE A 194 -1.67 -23.91 -13.60
CA ILE A 194 -0.96 -23.68 -12.34
C ILE A 194 -0.21 -24.93 -11.93
N VAL A 195 1.02 -24.75 -11.48
CA VAL A 195 1.85 -25.79 -10.87
C VAL A 195 2.05 -25.42 -9.40
N TRP A 196 1.73 -26.36 -8.54
CA TRP A 196 2.01 -26.28 -7.11
C TRP A 196 2.92 -27.43 -6.72
N MET A 197 4.03 -27.12 -6.06
CA MET A 197 5.01 -28.10 -5.62
C MET A 197 5.30 -27.90 -4.12
N THR A 198 5.30 -29.00 -3.38
CA THR A 198 5.79 -29.05 -2.00
C THR A 198 6.90 -30.10 -1.91
N VAL A 199 7.92 -29.81 -1.14
CA VAL A 199 9.04 -30.73 -0.88
C VAL A 199 9.31 -30.77 0.63
N ASP A 200 9.62 -31.97 1.12
CA ASP A 200 10.11 -32.15 2.48
C ASP A 200 11.57 -31.70 2.59
N GLY A 201 11.97 -31.25 3.77
CA GLY A 201 13.33 -30.81 4.06
C GLY A 201 14.32 -31.93 4.33
#